data_5771c92ac73ea9e425ff65cff1c8c4ed
#
_entry.id   5771c92ac73ea9e425ff65cff1c8c4ed
#
_cell.length_a   1.000
_cell.length_b   1.000
_cell.length_c   1.000
_cell.angle_alpha   90.00
_cell.angle_beta   90.00
_cell.angle_gamma   90.00
#
_symmetry.space_group_name_H-M   'P 1'
#
loop_
_entity.id
_entity.type
_entity.pdbx_description
1 polymer ?
#
loop_
_entity_poly.entity_id
_entity_poly.type
_entity_poly.pdbx_seq_one_letter_code
_entity_poly.pdbx_strand_id
1 'polypeptide(L)'
;GFGGAGAFSDGKYNITNEFGGNLYEYVGEQEAIDLMEYVDEINCKMGGEKTRLYANSDAAIAKKCLQNDLHLLKAKVRHLGTDINYVVLENLYNDLKDKADFHFFKHIDMVNKIEDGYEVVCGDETYTSTQCIISTGRSGSKWMESVCSNLGIETKSDRVDIGVRVELNADTFSELTDSLYESKIVYRSKKYQDRVRTFCMNPRGVVVNENTNGIITVNGHSYEDPARFTNNTNFALLVSNHFTEPFSQSNQYGESIARLSNMLGGGVIVQRFGDLIRGQRSTPSRIAQGFVTPTLKATPGDLSLVIPKRQLDDIIEMIYALDKVCPSTASDDTLLYGVEVKFYNMQVKVDKNLETKHKGLFVIGDC
;
A
#
# COMPACT_ATOMS: atom_id res chain seq x y z
N GLY A 1 5.12 13.21 -17.71
CA GLY A 1 4.06 14.21 -17.85
C GLY A 1 3.63 14.77 -16.50
N PHE A 2 2.84 15.81 -16.50
CA PHE A 2 2.27 16.40 -15.28
C PHE A 2 1.41 15.37 -14.53
N GLY A 3 1.52 15.31 -13.21
CA GLY A 3 0.79 14.34 -12.38
C GLY A 3 1.47 12.97 -12.21
N GLY A 4 2.49 12.65 -13.00
CA GLY A 4 3.25 11.38 -12.86
C GLY A 4 2.34 10.15 -12.81
N ALA A 5 2.59 9.23 -11.88
CA ALA A 5 1.75 8.04 -11.65
C ALA A 5 0.33 8.40 -11.17
N GLY A 6 0.14 9.55 -10.53
CA GLY A 6 -1.15 10.05 -10.10
C GLY A 6 -2.14 10.28 -11.26
N ALA A 7 -1.63 10.58 -12.46
CA ALA A 7 -2.47 10.79 -13.65
C ALA A 7 -3.23 9.52 -14.11
N PHE A 8 -2.77 8.34 -13.69
CA PHE A 8 -3.37 7.04 -14.02
C PHE A 8 -4.05 6.38 -12.80
N SER A 9 -4.19 7.14 -11.71
CA SER A 9 -4.83 6.69 -10.48
C SER A 9 -6.35 6.89 -10.55
N ASP A 10 -7.08 6.13 -9.74
CA ASP A 10 -8.51 6.35 -9.48
C ASP A 10 -8.77 7.54 -8.53
N GLY A 11 -7.73 8.25 -8.11
CA GLY A 11 -7.85 9.47 -7.33
C GLY A 11 -8.44 9.28 -5.94
N LYS A 12 -7.99 8.26 -5.20
CA LYS A 12 -8.34 8.09 -3.79
C LYS A 12 -7.41 8.89 -2.89
N TYR A 13 -7.94 9.97 -2.32
CA TYR A 13 -7.22 10.82 -1.38
C TYR A 13 -7.66 10.49 0.05
N ASN A 14 -6.72 9.97 0.85
CA ASN A 14 -6.96 9.60 2.25
C ASN A 14 -6.61 10.77 3.16
N ILE A 15 -7.56 11.20 3.99
CA ILE A 15 -7.37 12.25 5.01
C ILE A 15 -7.35 11.54 6.36
N THR A 16 -6.17 11.14 6.78
CA THR A 16 -5.96 10.39 8.03
C THR A 16 -4.47 10.26 8.36
N ASN A 17 -4.13 10.18 9.63
CA ASN A 17 -2.80 9.82 10.13
C ASN A 17 -2.68 8.31 10.42
N GLU A 18 -3.75 7.55 10.33
CA GLU A 18 -3.75 6.14 10.77
C GLU A 18 -3.17 5.18 9.73
N PHE A 19 -3.09 5.62 8.46
CA PHE A 19 -2.46 4.87 7.38
C PHE A 19 -2.10 5.78 6.19
N GLY A 20 -1.23 5.28 5.32
CA GLY A 20 -0.69 6.06 4.20
C GLY A 20 0.70 6.56 4.52
N GLY A 21 0.91 7.85 4.48
CA GLY A 21 2.16 8.50 4.82
C GLY A 21 2.40 8.64 6.33
N ASN A 22 3.54 9.20 6.67
CA ASN A 22 3.98 9.46 8.04
C ASN A 22 4.26 10.96 8.28
N LEU A 23 3.61 11.85 7.55
CA LEU A 23 3.79 13.31 7.66
C LEU A 23 3.63 13.81 9.10
N TYR A 24 2.70 13.19 9.86
CA TYR A 24 2.45 13.54 11.27
C TYR A 24 3.67 13.37 12.19
N GLU A 25 4.62 12.50 11.85
CA GLU A 25 5.87 12.31 12.61
C GLU A 25 6.77 13.56 12.52
N TYR A 26 6.63 14.36 11.48
CA TYR A 26 7.42 15.57 11.22
C TYR A 26 6.72 16.84 11.70
N VAL A 27 5.46 17.03 11.32
CA VAL A 27 4.74 18.29 11.57
C VAL A 27 3.74 18.19 12.74
N GLY A 28 3.47 16.98 13.26
CA GLY A 28 2.45 16.74 14.27
C GLY A 28 1.10 16.32 13.67
N GLU A 29 0.28 15.68 14.51
CA GLU A 29 -0.96 15.02 14.05
C GLU A 29 -1.99 16.01 13.47
N GLN A 30 -2.23 17.13 14.15
CA GLN A 30 -3.24 18.09 13.72
C GLN A 30 -2.82 18.82 12.44
N GLU A 31 -1.58 19.30 12.38
CA GLU A 31 -1.09 20.01 11.21
C GLU A 31 -1.04 19.11 9.97
N ALA A 32 -0.71 17.82 10.15
CA ALA A 32 -0.77 16.84 9.05
C ALA A 32 -2.20 16.69 8.49
N ILE A 33 -3.22 16.63 9.36
CA ILE A 33 -4.62 16.57 8.93
C ILE A 33 -5.02 17.87 8.23
N ASP A 34 -4.67 19.03 8.78
CA ASP A 34 -4.99 20.34 8.21
C ASP A 34 -4.38 20.49 6.79
N LEU A 35 -3.15 20.01 6.60
CA LEU A 35 -2.50 19.99 5.28
C LEU A 35 -3.19 19.03 4.30
N MET A 36 -3.63 17.86 4.76
CA MET A 36 -4.39 16.92 3.91
C MET A 36 -5.76 17.51 3.52
N GLU A 37 -6.45 18.19 4.43
CA GLU A 37 -7.72 18.89 4.16
C GLU A 37 -7.50 20.06 3.19
N TYR A 38 -6.39 20.81 3.34
CA TYR A 38 -6.01 21.86 2.39
C TYR A 38 -5.78 21.32 0.96
N VAL A 39 -5.10 20.17 0.84
CA VAL A 39 -4.94 19.51 -0.47
C VAL A 39 -6.30 19.08 -1.04
N ASP A 40 -7.20 18.56 -0.21
CA ASP A 40 -8.56 18.21 -0.62
C ASP A 40 -9.36 19.43 -1.11
N GLU A 41 -9.24 20.58 -0.44
CA GLU A 41 -9.84 21.83 -0.90
C GLU A 41 -9.32 22.27 -2.27
N ILE A 42 -8.01 22.11 -2.52
CA ILE A 42 -7.42 22.39 -3.83
C ILE A 42 -8.03 21.45 -4.88
N ASN A 43 -8.09 20.16 -4.61
CA ASN A 43 -8.69 19.18 -5.53
C ASN A 43 -10.16 19.51 -5.83
N CYS A 44 -10.92 19.93 -4.81
CA CYS A 44 -12.30 20.38 -4.99
C CYS A 44 -12.39 21.60 -5.89
N LYS A 45 -11.59 22.64 -5.65
CA LYS A 45 -11.53 23.87 -6.45
C LYS A 45 -11.13 23.60 -7.91
N MET A 46 -10.32 22.58 -8.13
CA MET A 46 -9.84 22.18 -9.46
C MET A 46 -10.76 21.21 -10.20
N GLY A 47 -11.96 20.95 -9.68
CA GLY A 47 -12.99 20.15 -10.36
C GLY A 47 -13.52 18.95 -9.57
N GLY A 48 -12.97 18.68 -8.40
CA GLY A 48 -13.38 17.57 -7.53
C GLY A 48 -14.61 17.84 -6.64
N GLU A 49 -15.20 19.03 -6.67
CA GLU A 49 -16.26 19.48 -5.72
C GLU A 49 -17.50 18.58 -5.70
N LYS A 50 -17.86 17.95 -6.82
CA LYS A 50 -19.02 17.08 -6.94
C LYS A 50 -18.76 15.64 -6.52
N THR A 51 -17.53 15.31 -6.19
CA THR A 51 -17.16 13.96 -5.77
C THR A 51 -17.49 13.75 -4.30
N ARG A 52 -17.81 12.51 -3.95
CA ARG A 52 -18.20 12.17 -2.58
C ARG A 52 -16.97 12.06 -1.67
N LEU A 53 -17.06 12.68 -0.50
CA LEU A 53 -16.18 12.43 0.63
C LEU A 53 -16.80 11.31 1.49
N TYR A 54 -16.16 10.17 1.54
CA TYR A 54 -16.59 9.03 2.34
C TYR A 54 -16.01 9.15 3.75
N ALA A 55 -16.84 8.94 4.77
CA ALA A 55 -16.37 8.74 6.13
C ALA A 55 -16.25 7.23 6.38
N ASN A 56 -15.04 6.75 6.58
CA ASN A 56 -14.79 5.34 6.88
C ASN A 56 -14.89 5.11 8.38
N SER A 57 -16.09 5.31 8.92
CA SER A 57 -16.37 5.19 10.37
C SER A 57 -17.78 4.69 10.59
N ASP A 58 -17.89 3.56 11.27
CA ASP A 58 -19.13 3.01 11.81
C ASP A 58 -18.93 2.67 13.28
N ALA A 59 -19.74 3.26 14.17
CA ALA A 59 -19.56 3.11 15.61
C ALA A 59 -19.89 1.70 16.11
N ALA A 60 -20.86 1.01 15.48
CA ALA A 60 -21.23 -0.36 15.84
C ALA A 60 -20.14 -1.34 15.43
N ILE A 61 -19.64 -1.22 14.20
CA ILE A 61 -18.53 -2.03 13.69
C ILE A 61 -17.26 -1.77 14.50
N ALA A 62 -16.93 -0.49 14.78
CA ALA A 62 -15.77 -0.15 15.58
C ALA A 62 -15.84 -0.76 16.98
N LYS A 63 -17.02 -0.72 17.63
CA LYS A 63 -17.24 -1.35 18.93
C LYS A 63 -17.08 -2.88 18.86
N LYS A 64 -17.65 -3.52 17.84
CA LYS A 64 -17.54 -4.97 17.62
C LYS A 64 -16.08 -5.38 17.40
N CYS A 65 -15.29 -4.58 16.65
CA CYS A 65 -13.87 -4.76 16.50
C CYS A 65 -13.13 -4.67 17.84
N LEU A 66 -13.32 -3.58 18.59
CA LEU A 66 -12.65 -3.38 19.89
C LEU A 66 -12.94 -4.50 20.90
N GLN A 67 -14.15 -5.06 20.90
CA GLN A 67 -14.52 -6.18 21.77
C GLN A 67 -13.75 -7.48 21.43
N ASN A 68 -13.09 -7.54 20.27
CA ASN A 68 -12.36 -8.69 19.77
C ASN A 68 -10.87 -8.37 19.49
N ASP A 69 -10.29 -7.39 20.19
CA ASP A 69 -8.90 -6.98 20.10
C ASP A 69 -8.50 -6.45 18.69
N LEU A 70 -9.50 -6.04 17.91
CA LEU A 70 -9.34 -5.45 16.58
C LEU A 70 -9.58 -3.94 16.64
N HIS A 71 -8.88 -3.18 15.79
CA HIS A 71 -9.04 -1.74 15.68
C HIS A 71 -9.43 -1.35 14.26
N LEU A 72 -10.65 -0.83 14.09
CA LEU A 72 -11.07 -0.23 12.83
C LEU A 72 -10.42 1.15 12.71
N LEU A 73 -9.60 1.32 11.68
CA LEU A 73 -8.95 2.60 11.39
C LEU A 73 -9.96 3.58 10.78
N LYS A 74 -9.93 4.80 11.25
CA LYS A 74 -10.83 5.87 10.80
C LYS A 74 -10.16 6.69 9.71
N ALA A 75 -10.90 7.03 8.67
CA ALA A 75 -10.44 7.93 7.64
C ALA A 75 -11.60 8.69 7.01
N LYS A 76 -11.32 9.87 6.46
CA LYS A 76 -12.11 10.44 5.38
C LYS A 76 -11.41 10.10 4.07
N VAL A 77 -12.15 9.70 3.06
CA VAL A 77 -11.61 9.32 1.75
C VAL A 77 -12.37 10.06 0.67
N ARG A 78 -11.69 10.92 -0.07
CA ARG A 78 -12.26 11.46 -1.31
C ARG A 78 -11.88 10.56 -2.46
N HIS A 79 -12.88 10.09 -3.17
CA HIS A 79 -12.68 9.31 -4.39
C HIS A 79 -13.11 10.15 -5.59
N LEU A 80 -12.14 10.58 -6.36
CA LEU A 80 -12.39 11.36 -7.59
C LEU A 80 -12.85 10.47 -8.74
N GLY A 81 -12.38 9.24 -8.82
CA GLY A 81 -12.44 8.42 -10.02
C GLY A 81 -11.40 8.87 -11.05
N THR A 82 -11.09 8.01 -11.99
CA THR A 82 -10.05 8.27 -13.00
C THR A 82 -10.37 9.51 -13.84
N ASP A 83 -11.62 9.70 -14.21
CA ASP A 83 -12.05 10.80 -15.10
C ASP A 83 -11.92 12.17 -14.40
N ILE A 84 -12.44 12.31 -13.19
CA ILE A 84 -12.35 13.56 -12.44
C ILE A 84 -10.92 13.84 -11.98
N ASN A 85 -10.16 12.81 -11.61
CA ASN A 85 -8.76 12.96 -11.27
C ASN A 85 -7.95 13.55 -12.44
N TYR A 86 -8.24 13.12 -13.68
CA TYR A 86 -7.64 13.72 -14.86
C TYR A 86 -7.99 15.21 -15.00
N VAL A 87 -9.28 15.57 -14.83
CA VAL A 87 -9.73 16.97 -14.89
C VAL A 87 -9.06 17.83 -13.83
N VAL A 88 -8.94 17.34 -12.60
CA VAL A 88 -8.24 18.05 -11.51
C VAL A 88 -6.78 18.32 -11.88
N LEU A 89 -6.07 17.32 -12.40
CA LEU A 89 -4.68 17.48 -12.81
C LEU A 89 -4.51 18.42 -14.00
N GLU A 90 -5.41 18.37 -14.98
CA GLU A 90 -5.40 19.30 -16.13
C GLU A 90 -5.63 20.75 -15.68
N ASN A 91 -6.59 20.98 -14.78
CA ASN A 91 -6.86 22.30 -14.24
C ASN A 91 -5.69 22.82 -13.38
N LEU A 92 -5.05 21.98 -12.57
CA LEU A 92 -3.82 22.32 -11.84
C LEU A 92 -2.69 22.72 -12.80
N TYR A 93 -2.49 21.95 -13.88
CA TYR A 93 -1.49 22.30 -14.87
C TYR A 93 -1.80 23.65 -15.54
N ASN A 94 -3.06 23.88 -15.93
CA ASN A 94 -3.47 25.13 -16.57
C ASN A 94 -3.34 26.34 -15.64
N ASP A 95 -3.53 26.16 -14.32
CA ASP A 95 -3.30 27.21 -13.33
C ASP A 95 -1.81 27.53 -13.14
N LEU A 96 -0.93 26.55 -13.31
CA LEU A 96 0.49 26.67 -13.00
C LEU A 96 1.37 26.99 -14.22
N LYS A 97 0.95 26.66 -15.45
CA LYS A 97 1.79 26.74 -16.66
C LYS A 97 2.36 28.13 -16.97
N ASP A 98 1.65 29.18 -16.52
CA ASP A 98 2.10 30.57 -16.70
C ASP A 98 2.80 31.13 -15.45
N LYS A 99 2.94 30.33 -14.39
CA LYS A 99 3.55 30.72 -13.10
C LYS A 99 4.87 30.00 -12.84
N ALA A 100 5.17 28.94 -13.58
CA ALA A 100 6.37 28.13 -13.42
C ALA A 100 6.85 27.57 -14.76
N ASP A 101 8.15 27.38 -14.90
CA ASP A 101 8.75 26.74 -16.06
C ASP A 101 8.70 25.23 -15.92
N PHE A 102 8.11 24.55 -16.90
CA PHE A 102 7.97 23.10 -16.94
C PHE A 102 8.91 22.47 -17.96
N HIS A 103 9.80 21.61 -17.50
CA HIS A 103 10.72 20.84 -18.36
C HIS A 103 10.30 19.38 -18.37
N PHE A 104 9.53 18.97 -19.39
CA PHE A 104 9.07 17.59 -19.54
C PHE A 104 10.08 16.72 -20.30
N PHE A 105 9.99 15.39 -20.13
CA PHE A 105 10.83 14.40 -20.78
C PHE A 105 12.33 14.57 -20.50
N LYS A 106 12.67 15.18 -19.35
CA LYS A 106 14.02 15.33 -18.87
C LYS A 106 14.35 14.23 -17.86
N HIS A 107 15.43 13.52 -18.10
CA HIS A 107 16.00 12.57 -17.12
C HIS A 107 17.05 13.33 -16.30
N ILE A 108 16.88 13.33 -15.01
CA ILE A 108 17.84 13.95 -14.11
C ILE A 108 18.93 12.93 -13.79
N ASP A 109 20.15 13.24 -14.14
CA ASP A 109 21.29 12.36 -13.89
C ASP A 109 21.81 12.53 -12.46
N MET A 110 21.93 13.79 -11.99
CA MET A 110 22.53 14.08 -10.70
C MET A 110 22.01 15.39 -10.09
N VAL A 111 22.05 15.48 -8.78
CA VAL A 111 21.90 16.73 -8.02
C VAL A 111 23.19 16.94 -7.23
N ASN A 112 23.86 18.06 -7.47
CA ASN A 112 25.09 18.45 -6.80
C ASN A 112 24.85 19.63 -5.88
N LYS A 113 25.57 19.69 -4.75
CA LYS A 113 25.65 20.90 -3.93
C LYS A 113 26.74 21.80 -4.47
N ILE A 114 26.41 23.07 -4.69
CA ILE A 114 27.35 24.15 -5.07
C ILE A 114 27.44 25.19 -3.95
N GLU A 115 28.27 26.22 -4.11
CA GLU A 115 28.52 27.23 -3.08
C GLU A 115 27.22 27.89 -2.59
N ASP A 116 26.39 28.38 -3.54
CA ASP A 116 25.16 29.12 -3.25
C ASP A 116 23.88 28.34 -3.61
N GLY A 117 23.87 27.02 -3.47
CA GLY A 117 22.65 26.24 -3.75
C GLY A 117 22.91 24.87 -4.36
N TYR A 118 22.17 24.56 -5.41
CA TYR A 118 22.15 23.25 -6.05
C TYR A 118 22.24 23.37 -7.56
N GLU A 119 22.90 22.39 -8.13
CA GLU A 119 23.01 22.16 -9.56
C GLU A 119 22.28 20.85 -9.90
N VAL A 120 21.35 20.90 -10.84
CA VAL A 120 20.60 19.75 -11.36
C VAL A 120 21.09 19.47 -12.77
N VAL A 121 21.72 18.32 -12.97
CA VAL A 121 22.31 17.89 -14.25
C VAL A 121 21.32 17.00 -15.00
N CYS A 122 21.11 17.31 -16.27
CA CYS A 122 20.19 16.62 -17.16
C CYS A 122 20.81 16.48 -18.56
N GLY A 123 21.60 15.41 -18.80
CA GLY A 123 22.41 15.28 -20.02
C GLY A 123 23.40 16.41 -20.13
N ASP A 124 23.34 17.13 -21.24
CA ASP A 124 24.20 18.30 -21.51
C ASP A 124 23.65 19.63 -20.92
N GLU A 125 22.48 19.60 -20.28
CA GLU A 125 21.84 20.77 -19.68
C GLU A 125 22.06 20.78 -18.17
N THR A 126 22.20 21.99 -17.62
CA THR A 126 22.38 22.18 -16.17
C THR A 126 21.49 23.32 -15.70
N TYR A 127 20.80 23.09 -14.59
CA TYR A 127 19.94 24.07 -13.94
C TYR A 127 20.48 24.36 -12.54
N THR A 128 20.49 25.61 -12.15
CA THR A 128 20.97 26.04 -10.81
C THR A 128 19.86 26.74 -10.04
N SER A 129 19.83 26.53 -8.73
CA SER A 129 18.84 27.13 -7.83
C SER A 129 19.39 27.21 -6.41
N THR A 130 18.95 28.21 -5.64
CA THR A 130 19.28 28.31 -4.20
C THR A 130 18.57 27.26 -3.34
N GLN A 131 17.45 26.70 -3.82
CA GLN A 131 16.69 25.65 -3.15
C GLN A 131 16.32 24.55 -4.14
N CYS A 132 16.29 23.32 -3.68
CA CYS A 132 15.91 22.16 -4.49
C CYS A 132 14.92 21.31 -3.71
N ILE A 133 13.80 20.93 -4.35
CA ILE A 133 12.80 20.00 -3.80
C ILE A 133 12.80 18.74 -4.66
N ILE A 134 13.06 17.60 -4.04
CA ILE A 134 13.05 16.28 -4.69
C ILE A 134 11.76 15.55 -4.32
N SER A 135 10.96 15.13 -5.33
CA SER A 135 9.71 14.39 -5.17
C SER A 135 9.51 13.38 -6.30
N THR A 136 10.46 12.48 -6.46
CA THR A 136 10.55 11.56 -7.61
C THR A 136 9.60 10.37 -7.53
N GLY A 137 9.01 10.09 -6.38
CA GLY A 137 8.14 8.94 -6.16
C GLY A 137 8.90 7.60 -6.21
N ARG A 138 8.16 6.49 -6.17
CA ARG A 138 8.72 5.13 -6.08
C ARG A 138 9.68 4.76 -7.19
N SER A 139 9.38 5.16 -8.42
CA SER A 139 10.24 4.84 -9.57
C SER A 139 11.60 5.51 -9.50
N GLY A 140 11.72 6.61 -8.74
CA GLY A 140 12.97 7.33 -8.51
C GLY A 140 13.82 6.79 -7.36
N SER A 141 13.40 5.74 -6.65
CA SER A 141 14.06 5.27 -5.42
C SER A 141 15.55 4.94 -5.60
N LYS A 142 15.90 4.20 -6.64
CA LYS A 142 17.32 3.85 -6.92
C LYS A 142 18.16 5.08 -7.27
N TRP A 143 17.60 6.02 -8.02
CA TRP A 143 18.25 7.27 -8.32
C TRP A 143 18.44 8.11 -7.04
N MET A 144 17.42 8.15 -6.17
CA MET A 144 17.49 8.86 -4.89
C MET A 144 18.54 8.24 -3.94
N GLU A 145 18.72 6.89 -3.95
CA GLU A 145 19.83 6.23 -3.24
C GLU A 145 21.19 6.78 -3.70
N SER A 146 21.37 6.96 -5.01
CA SER A 146 22.62 7.50 -5.55
C SER A 146 22.83 8.98 -5.16
N VAL A 147 21.77 9.79 -5.17
CA VAL A 147 21.81 11.18 -4.71
C VAL A 147 22.16 11.25 -3.22
N CYS A 148 21.51 10.45 -2.39
CA CYS A 148 21.80 10.38 -0.97
C CYS A 148 23.25 9.97 -0.69
N SER A 149 23.73 8.95 -1.38
CA SER A 149 25.12 8.48 -1.28
C SER A 149 26.11 9.59 -1.67
N ASN A 150 25.87 10.25 -2.80
CA ASN A 150 26.74 11.31 -3.31
C ASN A 150 26.80 12.53 -2.36
N LEU A 151 25.67 12.94 -1.83
CA LEU A 151 25.56 14.07 -0.89
C LEU A 151 25.80 13.65 0.58
N GLY A 152 26.05 12.37 0.85
CA GLY A 152 26.24 11.83 2.19
C GLY A 152 24.99 11.97 3.07
N ILE A 153 23.79 11.98 2.51
CA ILE A 153 22.53 12.07 3.25
C ILE A 153 22.19 10.70 3.84
N GLU A 154 21.86 10.67 5.12
CA GLU A 154 21.46 9.44 5.81
C GLU A 154 20.08 8.98 5.33
N THR A 155 19.94 7.67 5.14
CA THR A 155 18.69 7.02 4.75
C THR A 155 18.36 5.88 5.69
N LYS A 156 17.08 5.55 5.80
CA LYS A 156 16.57 4.45 6.61
C LYS A 156 15.68 3.55 5.75
N SER A 157 15.96 2.25 5.73
CA SER A 157 15.14 1.24 5.05
C SER A 157 14.92 0.09 6.00
N ASP A 158 13.86 0.16 6.79
CA ASP A 158 13.66 -0.74 7.91
C ASP A 158 12.33 -1.50 7.88
N ARG A 159 11.49 -1.30 6.83
CA ARG A 159 10.15 -1.85 6.82
C ARG A 159 9.85 -2.63 5.53
N VAL A 160 9.17 -3.77 5.70
CA VAL A 160 8.47 -4.51 4.65
C VAL A 160 7.25 -5.17 5.25
N ASP A 161 6.11 -5.14 4.56
CA ASP A 161 4.94 -5.90 4.96
C ASP A 161 4.85 -7.18 4.12
N ILE A 162 4.66 -8.31 4.79
CA ILE A 162 4.57 -9.64 4.17
C ILE A 162 3.28 -10.30 4.62
N GLY A 163 2.60 -10.96 3.69
CA GLY A 163 1.37 -11.64 4.04
C GLY A 163 0.75 -12.44 2.91
N VAL A 164 -0.56 -12.54 2.98
CA VAL A 164 -1.40 -13.30 2.05
C VAL A 164 -2.55 -12.45 1.55
N ARG A 165 -3.07 -12.81 0.38
CA ARG A 165 -4.40 -12.39 -0.07
C ARG A 165 -5.41 -13.43 0.38
N VAL A 166 -6.42 -12.99 1.11
CA VAL A 166 -7.57 -13.81 1.53
C VAL A 166 -8.67 -13.67 0.50
N GLU A 167 -9.30 -14.76 0.12
CA GLU A 167 -10.50 -14.78 -0.70
C GLU A 167 -11.55 -15.64 -0.04
N LEU A 168 -12.76 -15.12 0.09
CA LEU A 168 -13.89 -15.76 0.75
C LEU A 168 -15.21 -15.31 0.12
N ASN A 169 -16.32 -15.95 0.48
CA ASN A 169 -17.63 -15.57 0.00
C ASN A 169 -17.95 -14.11 0.38
N ALA A 170 -18.45 -13.32 -0.56
CA ALA A 170 -18.74 -11.89 -0.38
C ALA A 170 -19.73 -11.62 0.77
N ASP A 171 -20.69 -12.51 0.98
CA ASP A 171 -21.70 -12.36 2.04
C ASP A 171 -21.08 -12.41 3.44
N THR A 172 -19.93 -13.09 3.61
CA THR A 172 -19.18 -13.13 4.89
C THR A 172 -18.76 -11.75 5.36
N PHE A 173 -18.42 -10.86 4.43
CA PHE A 173 -17.94 -9.50 4.72
C PHE A 173 -18.95 -8.39 4.38
N SER A 174 -20.17 -8.72 3.99
CA SER A 174 -21.18 -7.74 3.57
C SER A 174 -21.45 -6.69 4.64
N GLU A 175 -21.53 -7.05 5.94
CA GLU A 175 -21.70 -6.10 7.04
C GLU A 175 -20.63 -4.99 7.04
N LEU A 176 -19.36 -5.34 6.73
CA LEU A 176 -18.27 -4.39 6.63
C LEU A 176 -18.28 -3.61 5.31
N THR A 177 -18.44 -4.32 4.19
CA THR A 177 -18.27 -3.74 2.85
C THR A 177 -19.44 -2.88 2.42
N ASP A 178 -20.65 -3.13 2.94
CA ASP A 178 -21.82 -2.32 2.65
C ASP A 178 -21.87 -1.02 3.49
N SER A 179 -21.24 -1.05 4.69
CA SER A 179 -21.21 0.09 5.62
C SER A 179 -19.99 0.98 5.46
N LEU A 180 -18.85 0.43 5.04
CA LEU A 180 -17.57 1.12 4.97
C LEU A 180 -17.03 1.10 3.55
N TYR A 181 -16.59 2.24 3.06
CA TYR A 181 -16.01 2.37 1.72
C TYR A 181 -14.74 1.51 1.56
N GLU A 182 -13.84 1.53 2.55
CA GLU A 182 -12.63 0.71 2.61
C GLU A 182 -12.32 0.33 4.06
N SER A 183 -12.57 -0.93 4.42
CA SER A 183 -12.35 -1.39 5.79
C SER A 183 -10.89 -1.67 6.04
N LYS A 184 -10.25 -0.84 6.86
CA LYS A 184 -8.89 -1.06 7.36
C LYS A 184 -8.93 -1.42 8.82
N ILE A 185 -8.61 -2.67 9.12
CA ILE A 185 -8.65 -3.24 10.48
C ILE A 185 -7.23 -3.65 10.85
N VAL A 186 -6.83 -3.28 12.06
CA VAL A 186 -5.54 -3.64 12.65
C VAL A 186 -5.74 -4.59 13.81
N TYR A 187 -4.86 -5.56 13.90
CA TYR A 187 -4.72 -6.50 14.99
C TYR A 187 -3.29 -6.48 15.50
N ARG A 188 -3.12 -6.62 16.80
CA ARG A 188 -1.80 -6.86 17.41
C ARG A 188 -1.79 -8.31 17.89
N SER A 189 -0.94 -9.14 17.28
CA SER A 189 -0.88 -10.56 17.61
C SER A 189 -0.52 -10.78 19.08
N LYS A 190 -1.15 -11.77 19.71
CA LYS A 190 -0.93 -12.04 21.14
C LYS A 190 0.44 -12.65 21.40
N LYS A 191 0.87 -13.50 20.46
CA LYS A 191 2.12 -14.25 20.61
C LYS A 191 3.37 -13.39 20.41
N TYR A 192 3.38 -12.60 19.34
CA TYR A 192 4.59 -11.85 18.94
C TYR A 192 4.46 -10.34 19.09
N GLN A 193 3.25 -9.84 19.37
CA GLN A 193 2.94 -8.41 19.45
C GLN A 193 3.16 -7.66 18.12
N ASP A 194 3.17 -8.39 17.00
CA ASP A 194 3.31 -7.82 15.69
C ASP A 194 2.02 -7.17 15.23
N ARG A 195 2.15 -6.14 14.41
CA ARG A 195 1.02 -5.46 13.80
C ARG A 195 0.60 -6.17 12.52
N VAL A 196 -0.62 -6.71 12.52
CA VAL A 196 -1.26 -7.28 11.32
C VAL A 196 -2.39 -6.36 10.90
N ARG A 197 -2.57 -6.17 9.60
CA ARG A 197 -3.63 -5.31 9.09
C ARG A 197 -4.31 -5.89 7.86
N THR A 198 -5.60 -5.57 7.67
CA THR A 198 -6.25 -5.71 6.37
C THR A 198 -5.74 -4.61 5.44
N PHE A 199 -5.67 -4.93 4.16
CA PHE A 199 -5.26 -3.97 3.14
C PHE A 199 -5.95 -4.26 1.81
N CYS A 200 -6.26 -3.20 1.04
CA CYS A 200 -6.85 -3.29 -0.30
C CYS A 200 -8.01 -4.29 -0.37
N MET A 201 -9.10 -3.97 0.33
CA MET A 201 -10.32 -4.78 0.32
C MET A 201 -11.10 -4.55 -0.98
N ASN A 202 -11.44 -5.64 -1.65
CA ASN A 202 -12.10 -5.65 -2.94
C ASN A 202 -13.42 -6.45 -2.83
N PRO A 203 -14.53 -5.78 -2.48
CA PRO A 203 -15.84 -6.41 -2.45
C PRO A 203 -16.22 -6.91 -3.84
N ARG A 204 -16.71 -8.15 -3.94
CA ARG A 204 -17.13 -8.79 -5.18
C ARG A 204 -16.09 -8.73 -6.30
N GLY A 205 -14.81 -8.65 -5.91
CA GLY A 205 -13.66 -8.48 -6.80
C GLY A 205 -12.99 -9.80 -7.16
N VAL A 206 -11.81 -9.69 -7.76
CA VAL A 206 -10.98 -10.80 -8.20
C VAL A 206 -9.58 -10.72 -7.60
N VAL A 207 -8.98 -11.87 -7.37
CA VAL A 207 -7.56 -11.99 -7.05
C VAL A 207 -6.77 -11.98 -8.35
N VAL A 208 -5.63 -11.29 -8.38
CA VAL A 208 -4.79 -11.14 -9.58
C VAL A 208 -3.31 -11.34 -9.26
N ASN A 209 -2.54 -11.68 -10.28
CA ASN A 209 -1.08 -11.66 -10.22
C ASN A 209 -0.55 -10.24 -10.49
N GLU A 210 0.50 -9.86 -9.78
CA GLU A 210 1.30 -8.68 -10.05
C GLU A 210 2.73 -9.12 -10.37
N ASN A 211 3.28 -8.64 -11.48
CA ASN A 211 4.66 -8.97 -11.88
C ASN A 211 5.51 -7.71 -11.82
N THR A 212 6.48 -7.70 -10.92
CA THR A 212 7.45 -6.61 -10.78
C THR A 212 8.85 -7.17 -11.01
N ASN A 213 9.47 -6.82 -12.13
CA ASN A 213 10.82 -7.25 -12.49
C ASN A 213 11.02 -8.79 -12.47
N GLY A 214 10.01 -9.53 -12.92
CA GLY A 214 10.05 -11.00 -12.97
C GLY A 214 9.72 -11.69 -11.64
N ILE A 215 9.36 -10.93 -10.60
CA ILE A 215 8.86 -11.46 -9.33
C ILE A 215 7.34 -11.37 -9.35
N ILE A 216 6.68 -12.51 -9.21
CA ILE A 216 5.23 -12.61 -9.19
C ILE A 216 4.74 -12.60 -7.74
N THR A 217 3.90 -11.62 -7.42
CA THR A 217 3.18 -11.51 -6.15
C THR A 217 1.68 -11.51 -6.41
N VAL A 218 0.87 -11.60 -5.35
CA VAL A 218 -0.57 -11.53 -5.47
C VAL A 218 -1.08 -10.15 -5.11
N ASN A 219 -2.17 -9.73 -5.77
CA ASN A 219 -2.92 -8.52 -5.48
C ASN A 219 -4.43 -8.76 -5.72
N GLY A 220 -5.27 -7.75 -5.60
CA GLY A 220 -6.70 -7.83 -5.87
C GLY A 220 -7.22 -6.64 -6.66
N HIS A 221 -8.31 -6.86 -7.38
CA HIS A 221 -9.04 -5.82 -8.09
C HIS A 221 -10.53 -5.88 -7.78
N SER A 222 -11.16 -4.72 -7.71
CA SER A 222 -12.61 -4.56 -7.76
C SER A 222 -13.02 -3.89 -9.08
N TYR A 223 -14.24 -4.14 -9.50
CA TYR A 223 -14.83 -3.51 -10.69
C TYR A 223 -15.99 -2.62 -10.27
N GLU A 224 -16.24 -1.55 -10.98
CA GLU A 224 -17.44 -0.71 -10.80
C GLU A 224 -18.65 -1.29 -11.53
N ASP A 225 -18.41 -1.99 -12.65
CA ASP A 225 -19.46 -2.64 -13.45
C ASP A 225 -19.99 -3.89 -12.72
N PRO A 226 -21.27 -3.89 -12.29
CA PRO A 226 -21.89 -5.04 -11.62
C PRO A 226 -21.89 -6.34 -12.44
N ALA A 227 -21.83 -6.24 -13.78
CA ALA A 227 -21.74 -7.41 -14.65
C ALA A 227 -20.43 -8.20 -14.48
N ARG A 228 -19.42 -7.58 -13.86
CA ARG A 228 -18.10 -8.17 -13.57
C ARG A 228 -17.94 -8.60 -12.11
N PHE A 229 -18.98 -8.43 -11.30
CA PHE A 229 -18.93 -8.83 -9.90
C PHE A 229 -18.82 -10.35 -9.76
N THR A 230 -18.00 -10.76 -8.83
CA THR A 230 -17.89 -12.18 -8.40
C THR A 230 -18.70 -12.42 -7.13
N ASN A 231 -18.82 -13.68 -6.74
CA ASN A 231 -19.42 -14.06 -5.45
C ASN A 231 -18.41 -13.96 -4.29
N ASN A 232 -17.20 -13.46 -4.54
CA ASN A 232 -16.12 -13.40 -3.57
C ASN A 232 -15.73 -11.97 -3.23
N THR A 233 -15.35 -11.76 -1.98
CA THR A 233 -14.57 -10.60 -1.51
C THR A 233 -13.15 -11.05 -1.25
N ASN A 234 -12.18 -10.21 -1.61
CA ASN A 234 -10.79 -10.48 -1.30
C ASN A 234 -10.11 -9.27 -0.64
N PHE A 235 -9.13 -9.55 0.21
CA PHE A 235 -8.31 -8.54 0.90
C PHE A 235 -6.96 -9.12 1.29
N ALA A 236 -5.95 -8.27 1.46
CA ALA A 236 -4.67 -8.69 2.00
C ALA A 236 -4.71 -8.73 3.53
N LEU A 237 -3.99 -9.68 4.12
CA LEU A 237 -3.53 -9.65 5.50
C LEU A 237 -2.02 -9.48 5.49
N LEU A 238 -1.54 -8.36 5.99
CA LEU A 238 -0.14 -7.98 5.95
C LEU A 238 0.42 -7.83 7.37
N VAL A 239 1.52 -8.51 7.64
CA VAL A 239 2.30 -8.38 8.87
C VAL A 239 3.40 -7.37 8.63
N SER A 240 3.46 -6.31 9.44
CA SER A 240 4.49 -5.29 9.35
C SER A 240 5.78 -5.78 10.01
N ASN A 241 6.84 -5.89 9.22
CA ASN A 241 8.16 -6.27 9.70
C ASN A 241 9.06 -5.03 9.75
N HIS A 242 9.64 -4.78 10.92
CA HIS A 242 10.62 -3.72 11.11
C HIS A 242 11.97 -4.35 11.45
N PHE A 243 12.99 -3.92 10.74
CA PHE A 243 14.34 -4.38 10.95
C PHE A 243 15.16 -3.30 11.68
N THR A 244 15.96 -3.72 12.63
CA THR A 244 16.92 -2.86 13.34
C THR A 244 18.32 -3.26 12.94
N GLU A 245 19.27 -2.34 13.06
CA GLU A 245 20.66 -2.67 12.79
C GLU A 245 21.10 -3.99 13.48
N PRO A 246 21.91 -4.83 12.80
CA PRO A 246 22.58 -4.57 11.52
C PRO A 246 21.76 -4.87 10.26
N PHE A 247 20.48 -5.18 10.38
CA PHE A 247 19.60 -5.55 9.26
C PHE A 247 19.03 -4.30 8.57
N SER A 248 19.42 -4.05 7.32
CA SER A 248 19.03 -2.85 6.58
C SER A 248 18.34 -3.12 5.24
N GLN A 249 18.17 -4.40 4.87
CA GLN A 249 17.69 -4.76 3.52
C GLN A 249 16.30 -5.40 3.55
N SER A 250 15.34 -4.68 4.12
CA SER A 250 13.95 -5.15 4.28
C SER A 250 13.30 -5.55 2.94
N ASN A 251 13.53 -4.78 1.88
CA ASN A 251 12.98 -5.09 0.56
C ASN A 251 13.56 -6.37 -0.02
N GLN A 252 14.86 -6.63 0.12
CA GLN A 252 15.48 -7.88 -0.35
C GLN A 252 14.94 -9.09 0.42
N TYR A 253 14.64 -8.92 1.71
CA TYR A 253 14.00 -9.98 2.50
C TYR A 253 12.61 -10.32 1.92
N GLY A 254 11.77 -9.32 1.65
CA GLY A 254 10.46 -9.51 1.01
C GLY A 254 10.57 -10.14 -0.39
N GLU A 255 11.52 -9.68 -1.21
CA GLU A 255 11.81 -10.27 -2.52
C GLU A 255 12.23 -11.73 -2.42
N SER A 256 13.06 -12.10 -1.44
CA SER A 256 13.51 -13.48 -1.25
C SER A 256 12.35 -14.43 -0.96
N ILE A 257 11.39 -13.99 -0.15
CA ILE A 257 10.18 -14.75 0.16
C ILE A 257 9.30 -14.89 -1.09
N ALA A 258 9.11 -13.83 -1.87
CA ALA A 258 8.36 -13.87 -3.12
C ALA A 258 9.02 -14.78 -4.16
N ARG A 259 10.34 -14.75 -4.30
CA ARG A 259 11.10 -15.65 -5.16
C ARG A 259 10.98 -17.12 -4.73
N LEU A 260 10.99 -17.38 -3.41
CA LEU A 260 10.76 -18.73 -2.88
C LEU A 260 9.37 -19.24 -3.26
N SER A 261 8.33 -18.42 -3.15
CA SER A 261 6.97 -18.74 -3.59
C SER A 261 6.94 -19.07 -5.10
N ASN A 262 7.58 -18.24 -5.91
CA ASN A 262 7.63 -18.44 -7.36
C ASN A 262 8.39 -19.73 -7.73
N MET A 263 9.46 -20.04 -7.02
CA MET A 263 10.22 -21.28 -7.22
C MET A 263 9.38 -22.53 -6.93
N LEU A 264 8.62 -22.52 -5.86
CA LEU A 264 7.81 -23.67 -5.43
C LEU A 264 6.49 -23.79 -6.20
N GLY A 265 5.84 -22.67 -6.51
CA GLY A 265 4.50 -22.62 -7.11
C GLY A 265 4.50 -22.28 -8.61
N GLY A 266 5.60 -21.92 -9.18
CA GLY A 266 5.64 -21.35 -10.54
C GLY A 266 5.00 -19.95 -10.62
N GLY A 267 4.74 -19.31 -9.47
CA GLY A 267 4.03 -18.06 -9.29
C GLY A 267 3.37 -18.00 -7.92
N VAL A 268 2.08 -17.69 -7.90
CA VAL A 268 1.28 -17.63 -6.66
C VAL A 268 0.86 -19.04 -6.23
N ILE A 269 0.99 -19.30 -4.94
CA ILE A 269 0.49 -20.50 -4.27
C ILE A 269 -0.88 -20.20 -3.65
N VAL A 270 -1.84 -21.13 -3.75
CA VAL A 270 -3.13 -21.07 -3.06
C VAL A 270 -3.28 -22.22 -2.09
N GLN A 271 -3.79 -21.94 -0.89
CA GLN A 271 -4.07 -22.93 0.14
C GLN A 271 -5.40 -22.63 0.82
N ARG A 272 -6.21 -23.67 1.09
CA ARG A 272 -7.40 -23.55 1.93
C ARG A 272 -6.97 -23.34 3.39
N PHE A 273 -7.66 -22.45 4.10
CA PHE A 273 -7.36 -22.18 5.51
C PHE A 273 -7.44 -23.44 6.37
N GLY A 274 -8.46 -24.29 6.18
CA GLY A 274 -8.56 -25.54 6.90
C GLY A 274 -7.39 -26.51 6.64
N ASP A 275 -6.85 -26.55 5.42
CA ASP A 275 -5.67 -27.37 5.13
C ASP A 275 -4.42 -26.80 5.82
N LEU A 276 -4.25 -25.47 5.83
CA LEU A 276 -3.15 -24.81 6.54
C LEU A 276 -3.17 -25.14 8.04
N ILE A 277 -4.33 -25.04 8.69
CA ILE A 277 -4.47 -25.33 10.13
C ILE A 277 -4.15 -26.79 10.45
N ARG A 278 -4.46 -27.70 9.55
CA ARG A 278 -4.13 -29.14 9.71
C ARG A 278 -2.70 -29.48 9.30
N GLY A 279 -1.89 -28.52 8.88
CA GLY A 279 -0.53 -28.73 8.39
C GLY A 279 -0.48 -29.55 7.09
N GLN A 280 -1.46 -29.37 6.22
CA GLN A 280 -1.62 -30.12 4.98
C GLN A 280 -1.57 -29.18 3.78
N ARG A 281 -0.87 -29.56 2.72
CA ARG A 281 -0.97 -28.85 1.46
C ARG A 281 -2.37 -28.96 0.87
N SER A 282 -2.86 -27.93 0.22
CA SER A 282 -4.03 -28.02 -0.65
C SER A 282 -3.72 -28.76 -1.94
N THR A 283 -4.75 -29.42 -2.48
CA THR A 283 -4.68 -30.10 -3.79
C THR A 283 -5.79 -29.55 -4.69
N PRO A 284 -5.69 -29.71 -6.03
CA PRO A 284 -6.75 -29.28 -6.93
C PRO A 284 -8.14 -29.83 -6.56
N SER A 285 -8.22 -31.11 -6.15
CA SER A 285 -9.48 -31.73 -5.74
C SER A 285 -10.07 -31.14 -4.47
N ARG A 286 -9.23 -30.82 -3.47
CA ARG A 286 -9.72 -30.19 -2.22
C ARG A 286 -10.24 -28.78 -2.47
N ILE A 287 -9.56 -28.00 -3.32
CA ILE A 287 -10.02 -26.65 -3.69
C ILE A 287 -11.34 -26.75 -4.46
N ALA A 288 -11.46 -27.65 -5.43
CA ALA A 288 -12.66 -27.82 -6.23
C ALA A 288 -13.89 -28.31 -5.42
N GLN A 289 -13.68 -28.93 -4.26
CA GLN A 289 -14.74 -29.37 -3.35
C GLN A 289 -15.20 -28.26 -2.39
N GLY A 290 -14.46 -27.16 -2.29
CA GLY A 290 -14.78 -26.03 -1.40
C GLY A 290 -15.93 -25.16 -1.93
N PHE A 291 -16.59 -24.44 -1.03
CA PHE A 291 -17.66 -23.50 -1.36
C PHE A 291 -17.16 -22.16 -1.91
N VAL A 292 -15.86 -21.87 -1.79
CA VAL A 292 -15.24 -20.68 -2.38
C VAL A 292 -14.56 -21.07 -3.70
N THR A 293 -15.07 -20.57 -4.81
CA THR A 293 -14.48 -20.79 -6.13
C THR A 293 -13.35 -19.78 -6.35
N PRO A 294 -12.09 -20.22 -6.57
CA PRO A 294 -10.97 -19.32 -6.80
C PRO A 294 -11.20 -18.41 -8.01
N THR A 295 -10.96 -17.10 -7.85
CA THR A 295 -10.99 -16.16 -8.99
C THR A 295 -9.63 -16.07 -9.71
N LEU A 296 -8.54 -16.46 -9.06
CA LEU A 296 -7.22 -16.60 -9.66
C LEU A 296 -6.85 -18.08 -9.83
N LYS A 297 -6.41 -18.44 -11.03
CA LYS A 297 -5.76 -19.75 -11.26
C LYS A 297 -4.35 -19.72 -10.67
N ALA A 298 -4.20 -20.23 -9.45
CA ALA A 298 -2.93 -20.35 -8.73
C ALA A 298 -2.58 -21.83 -8.48
N THR A 299 -1.35 -22.10 -8.08
CA THR A 299 -0.89 -23.46 -7.77
C THR A 299 -1.33 -23.88 -6.36
N PRO A 300 -2.14 -24.94 -6.21
CA PRO A 300 -2.44 -25.49 -4.89
C PRO A 300 -1.19 -26.00 -4.18
N GLY A 301 -0.96 -25.53 -2.95
CA GLY A 301 0.30 -25.81 -2.27
C GLY A 301 0.20 -25.65 -0.75
N ASP A 302 1.37 -25.39 -0.15
CA ASP A 302 1.55 -25.19 1.28
C ASP A 302 2.31 -23.89 1.54
N LEU A 303 1.62 -22.92 2.12
CA LEU A 303 2.17 -21.59 2.44
C LEU A 303 3.16 -21.65 3.60
N SER A 304 3.13 -22.69 4.43
CA SER A 304 4.10 -22.86 5.52
C SER A 304 5.53 -23.10 5.03
N LEU A 305 5.70 -23.52 3.77
CA LEU A 305 7.01 -23.68 3.13
C LEU A 305 7.61 -22.35 2.66
N VAL A 306 6.83 -21.28 2.62
CA VAL A 306 7.20 -20.01 2.02
C VAL A 306 7.16 -18.88 3.03
N ILE A 307 6.04 -18.73 3.74
CA ILE A 307 5.86 -17.66 4.71
C ILE A 307 6.54 -18.06 6.02
N PRO A 308 7.45 -17.22 6.55
CA PRO A 308 8.07 -17.50 7.83
C PRO A 308 7.04 -17.74 8.94
N LYS A 309 7.33 -18.70 9.80
CA LYS A 309 6.40 -19.16 10.83
C LYS A 309 5.80 -18.02 11.67
N ARG A 310 6.59 -17.00 12.01
CA ARG A 310 6.13 -15.86 12.82
C ARG A 310 4.99 -15.13 12.11
N GLN A 311 5.19 -14.76 10.85
CA GLN A 311 4.17 -14.05 10.05
C GLN A 311 2.95 -14.93 9.80
N LEU A 312 3.15 -16.23 9.59
CA LEU A 312 2.05 -17.16 9.38
C LEU A 312 1.18 -17.32 10.64
N ASP A 313 1.80 -17.45 11.81
CA ASP A 313 1.09 -17.49 13.10
C ASP A 313 0.28 -16.18 13.32
N ASP A 314 0.87 -15.04 13.04
CA ASP A 314 0.21 -13.72 13.16
C ASP A 314 -1.02 -13.60 12.25
N ILE A 315 -0.91 -14.07 11.00
CA ILE A 315 -2.01 -14.09 10.03
C ILE A 315 -3.13 -15.01 10.53
N ILE A 316 -2.79 -16.20 11.02
CA ILE A 316 -3.77 -17.16 11.57
C ILE A 316 -4.51 -16.54 12.77
N GLU A 317 -3.79 -15.90 13.70
CA GLU A 317 -4.41 -15.21 14.83
C GLU A 317 -5.40 -14.13 14.37
N MET A 318 -5.03 -13.33 13.37
CA MET A 318 -5.91 -12.29 12.83
C MET A 318 -7.14 -12.88 12.12
N ILE A 319 -7.02 -13.97 11.39
CA ILE A 319 -8.17 -14.64 10.76
C ILE A 319 -9.18 -15.07 11.82
N TYR A 320 -8.73 -15.67 12.92
CA TYR A 320 -9.61 -16.03 14.04
C TYR A 320 -10.21 -14.82 14.77
N ALA A 321 -9.48 -13.70 14.84
CA ALA A 321 -10.01 -12.47 15.41
C ALA A 321 -11.09 -11.86 14.50
N LEU A 322 -10.85 -11.85 13.19
CA LEU A 322 -11.82 -11.38 12.19
C LEU A 322 -13.08 -12.26 12.17
N ASP A 323 -12.95 -13.58 12.38
CA ASP A 323 -14.09 -14.51 12.42
C ASP A 323 -15.11 -14.16 13.50
N LYS A 324 -14.70 -13.53 14.59
CA LYS A 324 -15.58 -13.04 15.64
C LYS A 324 -16.37 -11.78 15.24
N VAL A 325 -15.86 -11.03 14.28
CA VAL A 325 -16.51 -9.82 13.73
C VAL A 325 -17.34 -10.18 12.49
N CYS A 326 -16.77 -10.97 11.62
CA CYS A 326 -17.38 -11.49 10.40
C CYS A 326 -17.36 -13.02 10.43
N PRO A 327 -18.40 -13.70 10.97
CA PRO A 327 -18.46 -15.16 11.09
C PRO A 327 -18.25 -15.84 9.74
N SER A 328 -17.54 -16.97 9.75
CA SER A 328 -17.09 -17.75 8.59
C SER A 328 -15.83 -17.20 7.88
N THR A 329 -15.16 -16.21 8.43
CA THR A 329 -13.83 -15.80 7.97
C THR A 329 -12.80 -16.93 8.14
N ALA A 330 -12.86 -17.65 9.26
CA ALA A 330 -12.02 -18.82 9.56
C ALA A 330 -12.59 -20.15 9.03
N SER A 331 -13.43 -20.10 7.99
CA SER A 331 -13.94 -21.30 7.33
C SER A 331 -12.80 -22.14 6.73
N ASP A 332 -12.96 -23.46 6.75
CA ASP A 332 -12.04 -24.38 6.06
C ASP A 332 -11.83 -24.03 4.58
N ASP A 333 -12.85 -23.45 3.93
CA ASP A 333 -12.87 -23.14 2.51
C ASP A 333 -12.36 -21.72 2.17
N THR A 334 -12.07 -20.88 3.16
CA THR A 334 -11.39 -19.60 2.95
C THR A 334 -10.06 -19.86 2.26
N LEU A 335 -9.82 -19.15 1.14
CA LEU A 335 -8.61 -19.30 0.35
C LEU A 335 -7.56 -18.27 0.74
N LEU A 336 -6.33 -18.72 0.86
CA LEU A 336 -5.16 -17.88 1.12
C LEU A 336 -4.21 -18.00 -0.07
N TYR A 337 -3.85 -16.86 -0.65
CA TYR A 337 -2.89 -16.80 -1.75
C TYR A 337 -1.59 -16.16 -1.25
N GLY A 338 -0.49 -16.75 -1.54
CA GLY A 338 0.83 -16.25 -1.15
C GLY A 338 1.82 -16.16 -2.32
N VAL A 339 2.66 -15.15 -2.25
CA VAL A 339 2.75 -14.16 -1.17
C VAL A 339 2.29 -12.79 -1.67
N GLU A 340 1.72 -12.02 -0.77
CA GLU A 340 1.55 -10.59 -0.97
C GLU A 340 2.67 -9.86 -0.23
N VAL A 341 3.39 -8.99 -0.92
CA VAL A 341 4.47 -8.20 -0.34
C VAL A 341 4.22 -6.73 -0.61
N LYS A 342 4.32 -5.92 0.42
CA LYS A 342 4.32 -4.46 0.29
C LYS A 342 5.72 -3.95 0.57
N PHE A 343 6.37 -3.51 -0.49
CA PHE A 343 7.67 -2.87 -0.40
C PHE A 343 7.50 -1.40 0.00
N TYR A 344 8.43 -0.91 0.79
CA TYR A 344 8.53 0.50 1.15
C TYR A 344 9.84 1.05 0.60
N ASN A 345 9.79 2.29 0.13
CA ASN A 345 11.00 2.98 -0.25
C ASN A 345 11.81 3.33 1.00
N MET A 346 13.10 3.58 0.79
CA MET A 346 13.92 4.14 1.84
C MET A 346 13.36 5.50 2.29
N GLN A 347 13.52 5.81 3.54
CA GLN A 347 13.20 7.12 4.09
C GLN A 347 14.48 7.95 4.13
N VAL A 348 14.45 9.10 3.51
CA VAL A 348 15.52 10.10 3.62
C VAL A 348 15.40 10.81 4.96
N LYS A 349 16.50 10.95 5.69
CA LYS A 349 16.50 11.66 6.97
C LYS A 349 16.34 13.17 6.73
N VAL A 350 15.20 13.70 7.17
CA VAL A 350 14.85 15.12 7.09
C VAL A 350 14.42 15.64 8.46
N ASP A 351 14.40 16.96 8.62
CA ASP A 351 13.88 17.62 9.82
C ASP A 351 12.35 17.85 9.73
N LYS A 352 11.80 18.57 10.71
CA LYS A 352 10.35 18.91 10.76
C LYS A 352 9.87 19.79 9.60
N ASN A 353 10.76 20.44 8.86
CA ASN A 353 10.45 21.23 7.68
C ASN A 353 10.64 20.42 6.39
N LEU A 354 10.90 19.09 6.50
CA LEU A 354 11.24 18.19 5.41
C LEU A 354 12.57 18.57 4.72
N GLU A 355 13.43 19.34 5.39
CA GLU A 355 14.76 19.75 4.94
C GLU A 355 15.80 18.70 5.34
N THR A 356 16.71 18.37 4.42
CA THR A 356 17.83 17.45 4.71
C THR A 356 18.88 18.16 5.57
N LYS A 357 19.97 17.47 5.91
CA LYS A 357 21.12 18.11 6.55
C LYS A 357 21.77 19.21 5.71
N HIS A 358 21.46 19.28 4.42
CA HIS A 358 21.92 20.33 3.50
C HIS A 358 20.85 21.39 3.38
N LYS A 359 21.16 22.60 3.86
CA LYS A 359 20.24 23.74 3.82
C LYS A 359 19.75 24.02 2.40
N GLY A 360 18.43 24.17 2.23
CA GLY A 360 17.78 24.42 0.94
C GLY A 360 17.50 23.14 0.12
N LEU A 361 17.81 21.94 0.63
CA LEU A 361 17.48 20.69 -0.02
C LEU A 361 16.36 19.97 0.73
N PHE A 362 15.21 19.84 0.09
CA PHE A 362 14.02 19.22 0.63
C PHE A 362 13.73 17.91 -0.10
N VAL A 363 13.27 16.89 0.63
CA VAL A 363 12.86 15.61 0.07
C VAL A 363 11.47 15.28 0.57
N ILE A 364 10.53 15.09 -0.36
CA ILE A 364 9.11 14.89 -0.07
C ILE A 364 8.53 13.74 -0.89
N GLY A 365 7.38 13.21 -0.43
CA GLY A 365 6.68 12.13 -1.11
C GLY A 365 7.29 10.75 -0.81
N ASP A 366 7.00 9.80 -1.68
CA ASP A 366 7.39 8.39 -1.53
C ASP A 366 8.64 8.12 -2.41
N CYS A 367 9.81 8.60 -1.99
CA CYS A 367 11.06 8.49 -2.72
C CYS A 367 12.20 7.88 -1.88
#